data_1b1ddb8d2988aa8cd5ab09330cd21ecd
#
_entry.id   1b1ddb8d2988aa8cd5ab09330cd21ecd
#
_cell.length_a   1.000
_cell.length_b   1.000
_cell.length_c   1.000
_cell.angle_alpha   90.00
_cell.angle_beta   90.00
_cell.angle_gamma   90.00
#
_symmetry.space_group_name_H-M   'P 1'
#
loop_
_entity.id
_entity.type
_entity.pdbx_description
1 polymer ?
#
loop_
_entity_poly.entity_id
_entity_poly.type
_entity_poly.pdbx_seq_one_letter_code
_entity_poly.pdbx_strand_id
1 'polypeptide(L)'
;MDREKEIAYLMQGAYDLHMHAAPSPFHRVLDDYGLLEEAGRAGMAGIMLKSHYESTIARAILANIHCASCTKAYGGLVLNWPVGGLNPYAVENAMKRGCRIVWMPTRDAKNSLCSGNMPGDFFDRSGISILTETGELRAEVLEILRIARKYDAAVATGHISPEESILLCQEGIRQGNR
;
A
#
# COMPACT_ATOMS: atom_id res chain seq x y z
N MET A 1 30.50 14.00 12.88
CA MET A 1 29.84 14.59 11.70
C MET A 1 28.65 15.39 12.21
N ASP A 2 28.38 16.55 11.67
CA ASP A 2 27.21 17.33 12.05
C ASP A 2 25.94 16.50 11.74
N ARG A 3 24.98 16.46 12.69
CA ARG A 3 23.76 15.65 12.58
C ARG A 3 22.96 15.93 11.29
N GLU A 4 22.92 17.18 10.87
CA GLU A 4 22.24 17.57 9.62
C GLU A 4 22.93 16.97 8.38
N LYS A 5 24.26 16.96 8.36
CA LYS A 5 25.04 16.35 7.27
C LYS A 5 24.87 14.82 7.25
N GLU A 6 24.76 14.20 8.43
CA GLU A 6 24.51 12.77 8.54
C GLU A 6 23.12 12.40 8.01
N ILE A 7 22.10 13.16 8.40
CA ILE A 7 20.74 12.99 7.89
C ILE A 7 20.72 13.16 6.36
N ALA A 8 21.29 14.24 5.85
CA ALA A 8 21.36 14.49 4.41
C ALA A 8 22.06 13.36 3.64
N TYR A 9 23.13 12.81 4.21
CA TYR A 9 23.84 11.66 3.63
C TYR A 9 22.95 10.40 3.60
N LEU A 10 22.26 10.08 4.68
CA LEU A 10 21.40 8.89 4.78
C LEU A 10 20.16 8.99 3.87
N MET A 11 19.68 10.20 3.60
CA MET A 11 18.54 10.43 2.71
C MET A 11 18.88 10.25 1.22
N GLN A 12 20.16 10.35 0.84
CA GLN A 12 20.56 10.21 -0.57
C GLN A 12 20.24 8.82 -1.11
N GLY A 13 19.37 8.77 -2.11
CA GLY A 13 18.95 7.52 -2.74
C GLY A 13 17.97 6.68 -1.92
N ALA A 14 17.49 7.17 -0.77
CA ALA A 14 16.53 6.46 0.07
C ALA A 14 15.15 6.32 -0.59
N TYR A 15 14.43 5.29 -0.18
CA TYR A 15 13.01 5.08 -0.53
C TYR A 15 12.15 5.12 0.71
N ASP A 16 11.05 5.88 0.69
CA ASP A 16 9.98 5.74 1.66
C ASP A 16 8.86 4.89 1.04
N LEU A 17 8.58 3.74 1.65
CA LEU A 17 7.64 2.75 1.12
C LEU A 17 6.22 2.90 1.67
N HIS A 18 5.91 3.98 2.43
CA HIS A 18 4.60 4.13 3.07
C HIS A 18 4.27 5.59 3.37
N MET A 19 3.82 6.34 2.38
CA MET A 19 3.47 7.74 2.55
C MET A 19 2.00 8.02 2.22
N HIS A 20 1.39 8.92 3.00
CA HIS A 20 0.02 9.37 2.80
C HIS A 20 0.00 10.87 2.50
N ALA A 21 -0.59 11.25 1.37
CA ALA A 21 -0.76 12.63 0.93
C ALA A 21 -2.23 12.95 0.60
N ALA A 22 -2.54 14.22 0.40
CA ALA A 22 -3.80 14.64 -0.19
C ALA A 22 -3.84 14.30 -1.70
N PRO A 23 -5.05 14.03 -2.28
CA PRO A 23 -6.36 14.06 -1.64
C PRO A 23 -6.57 12.90 -0.66
N SER A 24 -7.30 13.16 0.42
CA SER A 24 -7.64 12.16 1.43
C SER A 24 -8.86 12.66 2.21
N PRO A 25 -9.74 11.77 2.72
CA PRO A 25 -10.79 12.16 3.67
C PRO A 25 -10.24 12.77 4.97
N PHE A 26 -8.97 12.51 5.30
CA PHE A 26 -8.28 13.08 6.45
C PHE A 26 -7.34 14.19 5.98
N HIS A 27 -7.22 15.23 6.81
CA HIS A 27 -6.28 16.31 6.56
C HIS A 27 -4.85 15.75 6.39
N ARG A 28 -4.18 16.21 5.33
CA ARG A 28 -2.77 15.92 5.04
C ARG A 28 -2.02 17.23 4.86
N VAL A 29 -0.77 17.25 5.29
CA VAL A 29 0.07 18.44 5.21
C VAL A 29 0.41 18.79 3.77
N LEU A 30 0.66 17.76 2.94
CA LEU A 30 1.04 17.91 1.54
C LEU A 30 0.13 17.07 0.63
N ASP A 31 -0.02 17.51 -0.60
CA ASP A 31 -0.51 16.70 -1.69
C ASP A 31 0.60 15.83 -2.31
N ASP A 32 0.28 15.04 -3.32
CA ASP A 32 1.23 14.16 -3.97
C ASP A 32 2.41 14.91 -4.63
N TYR A 33 2.13 16.09 -5.17
CA TYR A 33 3.14 16.92 -5.84
C TYR A 33 4.11 17.51 -4.83
N GLY A 34 3.58 18.16 -3.79
CA GLY A 34 4.38 18.73 -2.71
C GLY A 34 5.20 17.67 -2.00
N LEU A 35 4.65 16.48 -1.78
CA LEU A 35 5.37 15.36 -1.18
C LEU A 35 6.53 14.89 -2.06
N LEU A 36 6.33 14.77 -3.38
CA LEU A 36 7.36 14.36 -4.32
C LEU A 36 8.48 15.42 -4.43
N GLU A 37 8.13 16.69 -4.38
CA GLU A 37 9.10 17.78 -4.36
C GLU A 37 9.94 17.80 -3.09
N GLU A 38 9.32 17.63 -1.91
CA GLU A 38 10.05 17.54 -0.63
C GLU A 38 11.01 16.34 -0.61
N ALA A 39 10.56 15.18 -1.07
CA ALA A 39 11.40 14.00 -1.20
C ALA A 39 12.59 14.26 -2.15
N GLY A 40 12.36 14.99 -3.24
CA GLY A 40 13.40 15.40 -4.17
C GLY A 40 14.42 16.33 -3.54
N ARG A 41 13.98 17.33 -2.77
CA ARG A 41 14.88 18.23 -2.02
C ARG A 41 15.71 17.48 -0.98
N ALA A 42 15.16 16.42 -0.40
CA ALA A 42 15.89 15.56 0.53
C ALA A 42 16.86 14.57 -0.16
N GLY A 43 16.88 14.50 -1.49
CA GLY A 43 17.74 13.61 -2.27
C GLY A 43 17.26 12.15 -2.32
N MET A 44 16.00 11.89 -2.03
CA MET A 44 15.43 10.55 -2.07
C MET A 44 15.28 10.04 -3.50
N ALA A 45 15.43 8.73 -3.70
CA ALA A 45 15.23 8.07 -4.99
C ALA A 45 13.76 7.82 -5.30
N GLY A 46 12.93 7.55 -4.28
CA GLY A 46 11.53 7.28 -4.50
C GLY A 46 10.64 7.32 -3.27
N ILE A 47 9.34 7.49 -3.52
CA ILE A 47 8.28 7.45 -2.52
C ILE A 47 7.14 6.55 -2.98
N MET A 48 6.54 5.81 -2.05
CA MET A 48 5.35 4.99 -2.29
C MET A 48 4.11 5.69 -1.74
N LEU A 49 3.26 6.17 -2.65
CA LEU A 49 1.97 6.75 -2.28
C LEU A 49 1.00 5.65 -1.85
N LYS A 50 0.40 5.80 -0.68
CA LYS A 50 -0.59 4.87 -0.14
C LYS A 50 -1.88 5.59 0.23
N SER A 51 -3.01 5.04 -0.21
CA SER A 51 -4.35 5.46 0.22
C SER A 51 -5.12 4.25 0.75
N HIS A 52 -5.90 4.46 1.82
CA HIS A 52 -6.81 3.43 2.34
C HIS A 52 -8.11 3.30 1.52
N TYR A 53 -8.35 4.25 0.59
CA TYR A 53 -9.67 4.45 -0.01
C TYR A 53 -9.69 4.29 -1.53
N GLU A 54 -8.53 4.30 -2.15
CA GLU A 54 -8.39 4.28 -3.60
C GLU A 54 -7.05 3.70 -4.05
N SER A 55 -6.95 3.40 -5.34
CA SER A 55 -5.68 3.12 -6.00
C SER A 55 -4.88 4.42 -6.20
N THR A 56 -3.63 4.44 -5.78
CA THR A 56 -2.74 5.61 -5.94
C THR A 56 -1.91 5.60 -7.22
N ILE A 57 -2.13 4.64 -8.11
CA ILE A 57 -1.30 4.46 -9.31
C ILE A 57 -1.43 5.64 -10.27
N ALA A 58 -2.67 6.12 -10.53
CA ALA A 58 -2.88 7.27 -11.39
C ALA A 58 -2.27 8.55 -10.79
N ARG A 59 -2.36 8.70 -9.47
CA ARG A 59 -1.75 9.81 -8.70
C ARG A 59 -0.23 9.82 -8.88
N ALA A 60 0.42 8.67 -8.70
CA ALA A 60 1.86 8.53 -8.89
C ALA A 60 2.31 8.81 -10.33
N ILE A 61 1.54 8.33 -11.32
CA ILE A 61 1.83 8.61 -12.75
C ILE A 61 1.77 10.11 -13.01
N LEU A 62 0.71 10.78 -12.57
CA LEU A 62 0.54 12.22 -12.77
C LEU A 62 1.60 13.04 -12.04
N ALA A 63 1.94 12.67 -10.80
CA ALA A 63 3.03 13.31 -10.07
C ALA A 63 4.37 13.21 -10.83
N ASN A 64 4.70 12.02 -11.35
CA ASN A 64 5.91 11.82 -12.14
C ASN A 64 5.94 12.61 -13.48
N ILE A 65 4.76 12.91 -14.04
CA ILE A 65 4.66 13.68 -15.29
C ILE A 65 4.81 15.17 -15.03
N HIS A 66 4.22 15.67 -13.95
CA HIS A 66 4.06 17.10 -13.71
C HIS A 66 5.07 17.69 -12.74
N CYS A 67 5.73 16.89 -11.89
CA CYS A 67 6.79 17.38 -11.02
C CYS A 67 8.16 17.26 -11.69
N ALA A 68 8.91 18.34 -11.67
CA ALA A 68 10.31 18.37 -12.14
C ALA A 68 11.25 17.82 -11.06
N SER A 69 11.01 16.60 -10.59
CA SER A 69 11.82 15.93 -9.55
C SER A 69 12.57 14.74 -10.13
N CYS A 70 13.79 14.50 -9.65
CA CYS A 70 14.53 13.27 -9.92
C CYS A 70 14.00 12.08 -9.12
N THR A 71 13.27 12.34 -8.04
CA THR A 71 12.59 11.33 -7.22
C THR A 71 11.40 10.75 -7.97
N LYS A 72 11.15 9.45 -7.81
CA LYS A 72 10.02 8.77 -8.45
C LYS A 72 8.91 8.47 -7.45
N ALA A 73 7.68 8.81 -7.83
CA ALA A 73 6.48 8.34 -7.13
C ALA A 73 6.04 6.97 -7.65
N TYR A 74 5.71 6.09 -6.73
CA TYR A 74 5.14 4.77 -7.02
C TYR A 74 3.74 4.68 -6.43
N GLY A 75 2.86 3.95 -7.08
CA GLY A 75 1.49 3.73 -6.61
C GLY A 75 1.24 2.29 -6.19
N GLY A 76 0.27 2.12 -5.31
CA GLY A 76 -0.17 0.83 -4.83
C GLY A 76 -1.68 0.75 -4.63
N LEU A 77 -2.14 -0.38 -4.12
CA LEU A 77 -3.54 -0.67 -3.87
C LEU A 77 -3.72 -1.30 -2.49
N VAL A 78 -4.64 -0.76 -1.70
CA VAL A 78 -5.03 -1.31 -0.40
C VAL A 78 -6.40 -1.97 -0.52
N LEU A 79 -6.52 -3.24 -0.10
CA LEU A 79 -7.71 -4.07 -0.29
C LEU A 79 -8.78 -3.83 0.79
N ASN A 80 -9.14 -2.57 1.00
CA ASN A 80 -10.26 -2.16 1.84
C ASN A 80 -11.58 -2.12 1.03
N TRP A 81 -12.71 -1.96 1.71
CA TRP A 81 -14.04 -1.91 1.08
C TRP A 81 -14.19 -0.88 -0.05
N PRO A 82 -13.63 0.35 0.04
CA PRO A 82 -13.77 1.32 -1.04
C PRO A 82 -13.25 0.85 -2.41
N VAL A 83 -12.36 -0.15 -2.45
CA VAL A 83 -11.87 -0.76 -3.70
C VAL A 83 -12.46 -2.15 -3.96
N GLY A 84 -13.47 -2.55 -3.17
CA GLY A 84 -14.17 -3.84 -3.28
C GLY A 84 -13.54 -4.97 -2.45
N GLY A 85 -12.77 -4.65 -1.40
CA GLY A 85 -12.17 -5.64 -0.51
C GLY A 85 -11.14 -6.54 -1.20
N LEU A 86 -11.20 -7.85 -0.95
CA LEU A 86 -10.34 -8.86 -1.58
C LEU A 86 -10.77 -9.09 -3.04
N ASN A 87 -10.45 -8.14 -3.89
CA ASN A 87 -10.91 -8.08 -5.29
C ASN A 87 -9.76 -8.34 -6.29
N PRO A 88 -9.61 -9.56 -6.85
CA PRO A 88 -8.58 -9.89 -7.82
C PRO A 88 -8.64 -9.04 -9.09
N TYR A 89 -9.84 -8.63 -9.54
CA TYR A 89 -10.00 -7.79 -10.73
C TYR A 89 -9.42 -6.38 -10.52
N ALA A 90 -9.62 -5.81 -9.32
CA ALA A 90 -9.01 -4.53 -8.97
C ALA A 90 -7.48 -4.65 -8.93
N VAL A 91 -6.96 -5.75 -8.39
CA VAL A 91 -5.52 -6.04 -8.34
C VAL A 91 -4.96 -6.20 -9.75
N GLU A 92 -5.58 -6.99 -10.62
CA GLU A 92 -5.10 -7.18 -11.99
C GLU A 92 -5.09 -5.87 -12.78
N ASN A 93 -6.15 -5.05 -12.67
CA ASN A 93 -6.18 -3.72 -13.28
C ASN A 93 -5.06 -2.82 -12.75
N ALA A 94 -4.84 -2.83 -11.44
CA ALA A 94 -3.76 -2.07 -10.80
C ALA A 94 -2.39 -2.49 -11.35
N MET A 95 -2.14 -3.80 -11.45
CA MET A 95 -0.87 -4.35 -11.96
C MET A 95 -0.60 -3.95 -13.40
N LYS A 96 -1.59 -4.02 -14.28
CA LYS A 96 -1.49 -3.58 -15.69
C LYS A 96 -1.09 -2.11 -15.83
N ARG A 97 -1.35 -1.31 -14.79
CA ARG A 97 -1.03 0.12 -14.73
C ARG A 97 0.26 0.44 -13.96
N GLY A 98 1.03 -0.57 -13.56
CA GLY A 98 2.32 -0.39 -12.90
C GLY A 98 2.27 -0.34 -11.37
N CYS A 99 1.27 -0.97 -10.74
CA CYS A 99 1.23 -1.18 -9.30
C CYS A 99 2.50 -1.91 -8.82
N ARG A 100 3.09 -1.43 -7.74
CA ARG A 100 4.31 -2.02 -7.16
C ARG A 100 4.05 -2.79 -5.88
N ILE A 101 2.97 -2.46 -5.17
CA ILE A 101 2.63 -3.12 -3.91
C ILE A 101 1.11 -3.21 -3.74
N VAL A 102 0.65 -4.36 -3.28
CA VAL A 102 -0.72 -4.57 -2.81
C VAL A 102 -0.68 -4.82 -1.31
N TRP A 103 -1.43 -4.04 -0.55
CA TRP A 103 -1.63 -4.30 0.87
C TRP A 103 -2.92 -5.08 1.09
N MET A 104 -2.85 -6.13 1.87
CA MET A 104 -4.04 -6.75 2.44
C MET A 104 -4.85 -5.70 3.22
N PRO A 105 -6.09 -5.99 3.61
CA PRO A 105 -6.94 -5.02 4.30
C PRO A 105 -6.22 -4.31 5.44
N THR A 106 -6.47 -3.02 5.57
CA THR A 106 -5.91 -2.18 6.63
C THR A 106 -7.01 -1.72 7.57
N ARG A 107 -7.60 -0.55 7.35
CA ARG A 107 -8.66 0.00 8.21
C ARG A 107 -9.91 -0.89 8.26
N ASP A 108 -10.17 -1.63 7.20
CA ASP A 108 -11.29 -2.57 7.11
C ASP A 108 -10.93 -4.00 7.48
N ALA A 109 -9.68 -4.29 7.86
CA ALA A 109 -9.29 -5.60 8.37
C ALA A 109 -10.11 -5.95 9.63
N LYS A 110 -10.58 -7.19 9.73
CA LYS A 110 -11.31 -7.67 10.92
C LYS A 110 -10.51 -7.43 12.20
N ASN A 111 -9.22 -7.73 12.18
CA ASN A 111 -8.32 -7.49 13.29
C ASN A 111 -8.24 -6.01 13.70
N SER A 112 -8.16 -5.10 12.73
CA SER A 112 -8.11 -3.66 12.98
C SER A 112 -9.41 -3.14 13.63
N LEU A 113 -10.57 -3.56 13.11
CA LEU A 113 -11.86 -3.14 13.65
C LEU A 113 -12.12 -3.72 15.05
N CYS A 114 -11.72 -4.97 15.31
CA CYS A 114 -11.85 -5.58 16.64
C CYS A 114 -10.95 -4.92 17.69
N SER A 115 -9.80 -4.41 17.28
CA SER A 115 -8.86 -3.73 18.18
C SER A 115 -9.32 -2.32 18.61
N GLY A 116 -10.33 -1.76 17.94
CA GLY A 116 -10.92 -0.46 18.29
C GLY A 116 -9.98 0.76 18.13
N ASN A 117 -8.80 0.58 17.58
CA ASN A 117 -7.76 1.63 17.49
C ASN A 117 -7.92 2.55 16.28
N MET A 118 -8.82 2.21 15.37
CA MET A 118 -9.04 3.00 14.16
C MET A 118 -10.47 3.51 14.17
N PRO A 119 -10.70 4.82 14.25
CA PRO A 119 -12.04 5.38 14.16
C PRO A 119 -12.68 4.97 12.84
N GLY A 120 -13.97 4.64 12.89
CA GLY A 120 -14.78 4.36 11.71
C GLY A 120 -14.66 5.51 10.71
N ASP A 121 -14.52 5.18 9.43
CA ASP A 121 -14.25 6.21 8.44
C ASP A 121 -15.55 6.79 7.87
N PHE A 122 -16.52 5.95 7.51
CA PHE A 122 -17.72 6.41 6.82
C PHE A 122 -19.03 5.80 7.35
N PHE A 123 -19.06 4.50 7.64
CA PHE A 123 -20.26 3.79 8.09
C PHE A 123 -19.86 2.48 8.79
N ASP A 124 -20.80 1.92 9.53
CA ASP A 124 -20.61 0.61 10.13
C ASP A 124 -20.44 -0.46 9.05
N ARG A 125 -19.44 -1.30 9.22
CA ARG A 125 -19.07 -2.34 8.27
C ARG A 125 -18.46 -3.55 8.95
N SER A 126 -18.63 -4.70 8.32
CA SER A 126 -17.96 -5.93 8.75
C SER A 126 -16.47 -5.87 8.42
N GLY A 127 -15.64 -6.40 9.32
CA GLY A 127 -14.22 -6.53 9.08
C GLY A 127 -13.90 -7.59 8.02
N ILE A 128 -12.90 -7.32 7.18
CA ILE A 128 -12.39 -8.25 6.18
C ILE A 128 -11.36 -9.16 6.84
N SER A 129 -11.60 -10.49 6.81
CA SER A 129 -10.59 -11.51 7.08
C SER A 129 -10.14 -12.13 5.76
N ILE A 130 -8.86 -12.48 5.68
CA ILE A 130 -8.30 -13.21 4.54
C ILE A 130 -8.54 -14.73 4.64
N LEU A 131 -9.12 -15.19 5.78
CA LEU A 131 -9.42 -16.59 6.02
C LEU A 131 -10.91 -16.88 5.84
N THR A 132 -11.20 -18.12 5.48
CA THR A 132 -12.52 -18.73 5.53
C THR A 132 -12.93 -19.01 7.00
N GLU A 133 -14.16 -19.45 7.21
CA GLU A 133 -14.62 -19.89 8.52
C GLU A 133 -13.86 -21.14 9.03
N THR A 134 -13.30 -21.92 8.12
CA THR A 134 -12.47 -23.10 8.43
C THR A 134 -11.01 -22.77 8.69
N GLY A 135 -10.61 -21.49 8.61
CA GLY A 135 -9.25 -21.04 8.88
C GLY A 135 -8.27 -21.18 7.69
N GLU A 136 -8.77 -21.48 6.50
CA GLU A 136 -7.98 -21.56 5.28
C GLU A 136 -7.92 -20.21 4.55
N LEU A 137 -6.89 -19.96 3.78
CA LEU A 137 -6.83 -18.77 2.92
C LEU A 137 -7.98 -18.78 1.90
N ARG A 138 -8.65 -17.65 1.76
CA ARG A 138 -9.73 -17.47 0.80
C ARG A 138 -9.21 -17.59 -0.63
N ALA A 139 -10.03 -18.10 -1.54
CA ALA A 139 -9.68 -18.27 -2.94
C ALA A 139 -9.25 -16.95 -3.60
N GLU A 140 -9.89 -15.84 -3.23
CA GLU A 140 -9.53 -14.51 -3.72
C GLU A 140 -8.11 -14.12 -3.34
N VAL A 141 -7.65 -14.51 -2.13
CA VAL A 141 -6.28 -14.22 -1.65
C VAL A 141 -5.26 -15.03 -2.45
N LEU A 142 -5.53 -16.31 -2.70
CA LEU A 142 -4.67 -17.15 -3.53
C LEU A 142 -4.52 -16.59 -4.94
N GLU A 143 -5.61 -16.10 -5.53
CA GLU A 143 -5.59 -15.48 -6.85
C GLU A 143 -4.85 -14.13 -6.84
N ILE A 144 -5.01 -13.31 -5.79
CA ILE A 144 -4.26 -12.06 -5.62
C ILE A 144 -2.75 -12.32 -5.55
N LEU A 145 -2.32 -13.33 -4.79
CA LEU A 145 -0.92 -13.74 -4.73
C LEU A 145 -0.41 -14.15 -6.11
N ARG A 146 -1.16 -14.97 -6.84
CA ARG A 146 -0.82 -15.40 -8.21
C ARG A 146 -0.66 -14.21 -9.16
N ILE A 147 -1.58 -13.23 -9.10
CA ILE A 147 -1.51 -12.01 -9.92
C ILE A 147 -0.28 -11.19 -9.53
N ALA A 148 -0.06 -10.92 -8.23
CA ALA A 148 1.09 -10.16 -7.76
C ALA A 148 2.41 -10.80 -8.21
N ARG A 149 2.53 -12.12 -8.10
CA ARG A 149 3.70 -12.89 -8.58
C ARG A 149 3.94 -12.70 -10.08
N LYS A 150 2.87 -12.79 -10.89
CA LYS A 150 2.95 -12.60 -12.37
C LYS A 150 3.56 -11.26 -12.76
N TYR A 151 3.29 -10.21 -11.99
CA TYR A 151 3.75 -8.85 -12.27
C TYR A 151 4.96 -8.40 -11.43
N ASP A 152 5.57 -9.32 -10.67
CA ASP A 152 6.71 -9.04 -9.78
C ASP A 152 6.44 -7.90 -8.80
N ALA A 153 5.23 -7.87 -8.25
CA ALA A 153 4.79 -6.89 -7.27
C ALA A 153 4.84 -7.46 -5.85
N ALA A 154 5.13 -6.59 -4.88
CA ALA A 154 5.14 -6.96 -3.48
C ALA A 154 3.71 -7.10 -2.94
N VAL A 155 3.54 -8.01 -1.96
CA VAL A 155 2.32 -8.14 -1.17
C VAL A 155 2.66 -7.86 0.29
N ALA A 156 1.91 -6.95 0.91
CA ALA A 156 2.09 -6.58 2.30
C ALA A 156 0.87 -7.01 3.13
N THR A 157 1.12 -7.39 4.37
CA THR A 157 0.10 -7.94 5.29
C THR A 157 -0.99 -6.94 5.70
N GLY A 158 -0.75 -5.63 5.56
CA GLY A 158 -1.72 -4.62 6.01
C GLY A 158 -1.91 -4.63 7.53
N HIS A 159 -3.18 -4.68 7.97
CA HIS A 159 -3.54 -4.75 9.39
C HIS A 159 -4.30 -6.04 9.75
N ILE A 160 -4.12 -7.09 8.97
CA ILE A 160 -4.65 -8.42 9.29
C ILE A 160 -3.99 -8.98 10.56
N SER A 161 -4.54 -10.03 11.15
CA SER A 161 -3.98 -10.58 12.39
C SER A 161 -2.58 -11.19 12.20
N PRO A 162 -1.82 -11.40 13.28
CA PRO A 162 -0.54 -12.11 13.21
C PRO A 162 -0.66 -13.49 12.58
N GLU A 163 -1.69 -14.24 12.93
CA GLU A 163 -1.97 -15.58 12.41
C GLU A 163 -2.26 -15.54 10.91
N GLU A 164 -3.12 -14.62 10.47
CA GLU A 164 -3.39 -14.37 9.06
C GLU A 164 -2.11 -13.99 8.30
N SER A 165 -1.27 -13.16 8.91
CA SER A 165 -0.01 -12.71 8.32
C SER A 165 0.97 -13.87 8.11
N ILE A 166 1.08 -14.79 9.07
CA ILE A 166 1.93 -15.97 8.96
C ILE A 166 1.46 -16.85 7.80
N LEU A 167 0.16 -17.14 7.72
CA LEU A 167 -0.40 -17.97 6.66
C LEU A 167 -0.23 -17.33 5.28
N LEU A 168 -0.46 -16.02 5.18
CA LEU A 168 -0.24 -15.26 3.94
C LEU A 168 1.23 -15.34 3.49
N CYS A 169 2.17 -15.13 4.41
CA CYS A 169 3.60 -15.17 4.10
C CYS A 169 4.05 -16.57 3.68
N GLN A 170 3.60 -17.62 4.37
CA GLN A 170 3.91 -19.02 4.02
C GLN A 170 3.43 -19.35 2.61
N GLU A 171 2.19 -18.99 2.28
CA GLU A 171 1.64 -19.21 0.95
C GLU A 171 2.33 -18.33 -0.11
N GLY A 172 2.62 -17.07 0.23
CA GLY A 172 3.37 -16.17 -0.66
C GLY A 172 4.73 -16.74 -1.03
N ILE A 173 5.49 -17.25 -0.04
CA ILE A 173 6.78 -17.90 -0.27
C ILE A 173 6.59 -19.13 -1.17
N ARG A 174 5.58 -19.98 -0.89
CA ARG A 174 5.28 -21.17 -1.68
C ARG A 174 4.98 -20.84 -3.16
N GLN A 175 4.31 -19.73 -3.42
CA GLN A 175 4.03 -19.22 -4.79
C GLN A 175 5.19 -18.43 -5.40
N GLY A 176 6.24 -18.11 -4.64
CA GLY A 176 7.40 -17.31 -5.07
C GLY A 176 7.09 -15.80 -5.15
N ASN A 177 6.20 -15.28 -4.32
CA ASN A 177 5.97 -13.84 -4.13
C ASN A 177 7.12 -13.17 -3.35
N ARG A 178 7.13 -11.85 -3.44
CA ARG A 178 7.99 -10.97 -2.64
C ARG A 178 7.17 -10.24 -1.58
#